data_23ea89cab690336b199219eecf217a0b
#
_entry.id   23ea89cab690336b199219eecf217a0b
#
_cell.length_a   1.000
_cell.length_b   1.000
_cell.length_c   1.000
_cell.angle_alpha   90.00
_cell.angle_beta   90.00
_cell.angle_gamma   90.00
#
_symmetry.space_group_name_H-M   'P 1'
#
loop_
_entity.id
_entity.type
_entity.pdbx_description
1 polymer ?
#
loop_
_entity_poly.entity_id
_entity_poly.type
_entity_poly.pdbx_seq_one_letter_code
_entity_poly.pdbx_strand_id
1 'polypeptide(L)'
;MKKIYFILTLLVIYFLPFSVTEASMGRNTLLFVPLDNRPVCLDYAVETMKAAGWNVETPPLEYIAGNDHSGNPDKLYEWLAARSATANAIVISSDALIYGGLVDSRTHQLPQDILTSRAERLLNLKSLGGDPLVYVFTTIMRSPKASSAPVEPAYYAEWGPKLFRMGVLEDKLDLKEISRKERKELSGLKVEIPQAVQEDRARRRSLNIATTELLLHGVESGNFDYLLIGRDDTAPYSQAHKEARKMDILVRELPKEKIRFFSGADQLGLLLLSRAASRVSYEIPMVYVDFAEGKGGETIPAYEDDEIAFSAAEHIHAAGGWPTANLARADLVLAVNTPFDGVTVEASNQKNTGTITEHTEKFVADVKRYLKQGKAVAVADIAYGNGADNALVRKLFEEEVAEKLAAYGLSLIHI
;
A
#
# COMPACT_ATOMS: atom_id res chain seq x y z
N MET A 1 -16.75 -67.81 -51.19
CA MET A 1 -17.54 -67.08 -50.18
C MET A 1 -16.73 -67.05 -48.90
N LYS A 2 -16.10 -65.90 -48.59
CA LYS A 2 -15.27 -65.72 -47.36
C LYS A 2 -16.15 -65.04 -46.32
N LYS A 3 -16.37 -65.70 -45.20
CA LYS A 3 -17.05 -65.11 -44.04
C LYS A 3 -16.08 -64.26 -43.27
N ILE A 4 -16.38 -62.98 -43.14
CA ILE A 4 -15.67 -62.00 -42.31
C ILE A 4 -16.34 -62.03 -40.93
N TYR A 5 -15.60 -62.44 -39.92
CA TYR A 5 -16.03 -62.33 -38.53
C TYR A 5 -15.65 -60.96 -38.01
N PHE A 6 -16.66 -60.18 -37.63
CA PHE A 6 -16.53 -58.88 -36.96
C PHE A 6 -16.37 -59.19 -35.46
N ILE A 7 -15.17 -58.98 -34.89
CA ILE A 7 -14.93 -59.07 -33.47
C ILE A 7 -15.30 -57.72 -32.89
N LEU A 8 -16.42 -57.63 -32.16
CA LEU A 8 -16.84 -56.49 -31.36
C LEU A 8 -16.09 -56.49 -30.05
N THR A 9 -15.03 -55.71 -29.95
CA THR A 9 -14.33 -55.53 -28.67
C THR A 9 -15.12 -54.55 -27.84
N LEU A 10 -15.83 -55.07 -26.85
CA LEU A 10 -16.54 -54.24 -25.82
C LEU A 10 -15.50 -53.62 -24.89
N LEU A 11 -15.26 -52.33 -25.04
CA LEU A 11 -14.43 -51.55 -24.10
C LEU A 11 -15.29 -51.24 -22.88
N VAL A 12 -15.14 -52.07 -21.84
CA VAL A 12 -15.72 -51.79 -20.51
C VAL A 12 -14.88 -50.69 -19.88
N ILE A 13 -15.34 -49.45 -20.01
CA ILE A 13 -14.80 -48.35 -19.22
C ILE A 13 -15.29 -48.52 -17.78
N TYR A 14 -14.41 -49.07 -16.94
CA TYR A 14 -14.61 -49.03 -15.49
C TYR A 14 -14.63 -47.54 -15.07
N PHE A 15 -15.82 -47.01 -14.81
CA PHE A 15 -15.98 -45.84 -13.96
C PHE A 15 -15.55 -46.26 -12.56
N LEU A 16 -14.26 -46.13 -12.26
CA LEU A 16 -13.85 -45.96 -10.87
C LEU A 16 -14.51 -44.68 -10.40
N PRO A 17 -15.28 -44.68 -9.30
CA PRO A 17 -15.65 -43.45 -8.65
C PRO A 17 -14.32 -42.75 -8.34
N PHE A 18 -14.01 -41.70 -9.06
CA PHE A 18 -13.07 -40.70 -8.55
C PHE A 18 -13.73 -40.27 -7.24
N SER A 19 -13.31 -40.89 -6.16
CA SER A 19 -13.38 -40.23 -4.87
C SER A 19 -12.61 -38.94 -5.11
N VAL A 20 -13.34 -37.84 -5.32
CA VAL A 20 -12.83 -36.54 -4.98
C VAL A 20 -12.50 -36.68 -3.52
N THR A 21 -11.29 -37.17 -3.21
CA THR A 21 -10.66 -36.83 -1.96
C THR A 21 -10.91 -35.33 -1.89
N GLU A 22 -11.68 -34.89 -0.89
CA GLU A 22 -11.59 -33.54 -0.38
C GLU A 22 -10.09 -33.34 -0.19
N ALA A 23 -9.42 -32.90 -1.28
CA ALA A 23 -8.11 -32.30 -1.18
C ALA A 23 -8.32 -31.31 -0.07
N SER A 24 -7.70 -31.52 1.07
CA SER A 24 -7.75 -30.69 2.23
C SER A 24 -7.95 -29.27 1.70
N MET A 25 -9.09 -28.64 2.03
CA MET A 25 -9.21 -27.20 1.85
C MET A 25 -8.05 -26.66 2.66
N GLY A 26 -6.91 -26.50 1.98
CA GLY A 26 -5.69 -25.99 2.57
C GLY A 26 -6.13 -24.75 3.27
N ARG A 27 -5.87 -24.65 4.55
CA ARG A 27 -6.26 -23.53 5.36
C ARG A 27 -5.80 -22.29 4.60
N ASN A 28 -6.74 -21.53 4.00
CA ASN A 28 -6.45 -20.26 3.33
C ASN A 28 -6.04 -19.23 4.41
N THR A 29 -4.93 -19.50 5.07
CA THR A 29 -4.48 -18.74 6.24
C THR A 29 -3.36 -17.80 5.83
N LEU A 30 -3.61 -16.53 6.05
CA LEU A 30 -2.66 -15.44 5.91
C LEU A 30 -2.26 -14.95 7.30
N LEU A 31 -0.98 -14.88 7.61
CA LEU A 31 -0.50 -14.16 8.79
C LEU A 31 -0.30 -12.70 8.40
N PHE A 32 -0.77 -11.79 9.22
CA PHE A 32 -0.66 -10.37 8.97
C PHE A 32 -0.12 -9.60 10.18
N VAL A 33 1.04 -8.96 10.00
CA VAL A 33 1.57 -7.97 10.94
C VAL A 33 1.37 -6.59 10.32
N PRO A 34 0.39 -5.80 10.81
CA PRO A 34 0.07 -4.49 10.26
C PRO A 34 1.13 -3.44 10.61
N LEU A 35 1.00 -2.26 10.00
CA LEU A 35 1.84 -1.10 10.27
C LEU A 35 1.65 -0.60 11.71
N ASP A 36 0.38 -0.53 12.14
CA ASP A 36 -0.10 -0.17 13.46
C ASP A 36 -1.56 -0.62 13.64
N ASN A 37 -2.18 -0.30 14.79
CA ASN A 37 -3.54 -0.71 15.13
C ASN A 37 -4.64 0.25 14.63
N ARG A 38 -4.32 1.26 13.82
CA ARG A 38 -5.34 2.11 13.22
C ARG A 38 -6.29 1.29 12.36
N PRO A 39 -7.60 1.60 12.35
CA PRO A 39 -8.58 0.82 11.58
C PRO A 39 -8.20 0.65 10.11
N VAL A 40 -7.63 1.68 9.46
CA VAL A 40 -7.19 1.62 8.06
C VAL A 40 -6.05 0.63 7.84
N CYS A 41 -5.16 0.46 8.81
CA CYS A 41 -4.01 -0.44 8.73
C CYS A 41 -4.35 -1.89 9.15
N LEU A 42 -5.30 -2.07 10.07
CA LEU A 42 -5.62 -3.36 10.66
C LEU A 42 -7.05 -3.83 10.32
N ASP A 43 -8.08 -3.15 10.88
CA ASP A 43 -9.44 -3.67 10.85
C ASP A 43 -9.98 -3.77 9.42
N TYR A 44 -9.85 -2.72 8.61
CA TYR A 44 -10.35 -2.72 7.24
C TYR A 44 -9.63 -3.75 6.37
N ALA A 45 -8.33 -3.93 6.57
CA ALA A 45 -7.57 -4.96 5.85
C ALA A 45 -8.05 -6.37 6.21
N VAL A 46 -8.19 -6.65 7.51
CA VAL A 46 -8.65 -7.97 8.01
C VAL A 46 -10.08 -8.26 7.61
N GLU A 47 -10.99 -7.30 7.78
CA GLU A 47 -12.42 -7.47 7.44
C GLU A 47 -12.64 -7.66 5.94
N THR A 48 -11.92 -6.90 5.11
CA THR A 48 -11.98 -7.07 3.64
C THR A 48 -11.57 -8.48 3.24
N MET A 49 -10.47 -8.98 3.78
CA MET A 49 -9.98 -10.31 3.46
C MET A 49 -10.89 -11.42 4.00
N LYS A 50 -11.45 -11.25 5.21
CA LYS A 50 -12.44 -12.18 5.76
C LYS A 50 -13.73 -12.22 4.93
N ALA A 51 -14.21 -11.06 4.46
CA ALA A 51 -15.36 -10.99 3.56
C ALA A 51 -15.09 -11.71 2.22
N ALA A 52 -13.83 -11.74 1.77
CA ALA A 52 -13.38 -12.51 0.61
C ALA A 52 -13.13 -14.02 0.91
N GLY A 53 -13.42 -14.49 2.12
CA GLY A 53 -13.31 -15.92 2.49
C GLY A 53 -11.95 -16.36 3.00
N TRP A 54 -11.04 -15.42 3.32
CA TRP A 54 -9.71 -15.73 3.85
C TRP A 54 -9.69 -15.76 5.37
N ASN A 55 -8.91 -16.68 5.94
CA ASN A 55 -8.56 -16.65 7.36
C ASN A 55 -7.33 -15.76 7.54
N VAL A 56 -7.52 -14.60 8.14
CA VAL A 56 -6.40 -13.70 8.47
C VAL A 56 -6.15 -13.74 9.97
N GLU A 57 -4.96 -14.17 10.34
CA GLU A 57 -4.49 -14.17 11.73
C GLU A 57 -3.57 -12.96 11.95
N THR A 58 -3.79 -12.24 13.05
CA THR A 58 -3.01 -11.07 13.46
C THR A 58 -2.42 -11.28 14.85
N PRO A 59 -1.30 -10.63 15.20
CA PRO A 59 -0.79 -10.63 16.57
C PRO A 59 -1.81 -10.05 17.56
N PRO A 60 -1.69 -10.37 18.86
CA PRO A 60 -2.39 -9.67 19.92
C PRO A 60 -2.19 -8.15 19.81
N LEU A 61 -3.26 -7.37 20.08
CA LEU A 61 -3.23 -5.91 19.93
C LEU A 61 -2.15 -5.25 20.79
N GLU A 62 -1.86 -5.80 21.95
CA GLU A 62 -0.80 -5.31 22.85
C GLU A 62 0.63 -5.45 22.30
N TYR A 63 0.83 -6.20 21.19
CA TYR A 63 2.12 -6.30 20.50
C TYR A 63 2.24 -5.30 19.36
N ILE A 64 1.11 -4.82 18.84
CA ILE A 64 1.02 -3.90 17.70
C ILE A 64 1.06 -2.46 18.22
N ALA A 65 1.76 -1.56 17.52
CA ALA A 65 1.78 -0.14 17.89
C ALA A 65 0.37 0.47 17.90
N GLY A 66 0.13 1.34 18.84
CA GLY A 66 -1.11 2.11 18.97
C GLY A 66 -0.84 3.60 19.20
N ASN A 67 -1.91 4.36 19.36
CA ASN A 67 -1.79 5.80 19.63
C ASN A 67 -1.12 6.12 20.97
N ASP A 68 -1.15 5.21 21.91
CA ASP A 68 -0.74 5.35 23.31
C ASP A 68 0.48 4.48 23.68
N HIS A 69 0.92 3.62 22.78
CA HIS A 69 2.06 2.73 23.02
C HIS A 69 2.79 2.34 21.73
N SER A 70 4.08 2.09 21.87
CA SER A 70 4.91 1.47 20.83
C SER A 70 4.62 -0.01 20.72
N GLY A 71 4.75 -0.58 19.52
CA GLY A 71 4.69 -2.01 19.33
C GLY A 71 5.91 -2.73 19.92
N ASN A 72 5.83 -4.05 19.95
CA ASN A 72 6.89 -4.89 20.48
C ASN A 72 7.49 -5.81 19.39
N PRO A 73 8.59 -5.40 18.72
CA PRO A 73 9.21 -6.18 17.63
C PRO A 73 9.57 -7.60 18.02
N ASP A 74 10.03 -7.83 19.23
CA ASP A 74 10.45 -9.17 19.66
C ASP A 74 9.23 -10.09 19.86
N LYS A 75 8.14 -9.60 20.44
CA LYS A 75 6.88 -10.35 20.58
C LYS A 75 6.19 -10.60 19.26
N LEU A 76 6.25 -9.64 18.33
CA LEU A 76 5.75 -9.82 16.97
C LEU A 76 6.51 -10.93 16.24
N TYR A 77 7.83 -10.96 16.37
CA TYR A 77 8.67 -12.00 15.78
C TYR A 77 8.41 -13.38 16.42
N GLU A 78 8.32 -13.49 17.75
CA GLU A 78 7.96 -14.72 18.47
C GLU A 78 6.60 -15.26 17.99
N TRP A 79 5.63 -14.38 17.81
CA TRP A 79 4.29 -14.73 17.32
C TRP A 79 4.33 -15.28 15.90
N LEU A 80 5.11 -14.64 14.99
CA LEU A 80 5.32 -15.13 13.62
C LEU A 80 6.01 -16.50 13.63
N ALA A 81 7.08 -16.66 14.39
CA ALA A 81 7.84 -17.90 14.45
C ALA A 81 6.98 -19.08 14.91
N ALA A 82 6.05 -18.83 15.84
CA ALA A 82 5.15 -19.88 16.34
C ALA A 82 4.08 -20.32 15.32
N ARG A 83 3.81 -19.54 14.25
CA ARG A 83 2.67 -19.75 13.33
C ARG A 83 3.06 -19.92 11.86
N SER A 84 4.26 -19.51 11.48
CA SER A 84 4.73 -19.48 10.08
C SER A 84 4.55 -20.82 9.37
N ALA A 85 4.81 -21.93 10.04
CA ALA A 85 4.74 -23.29 9.48
C ALA A 85 3.34 -23.71 9.01
N THR A 86 2.27 -23.03 9.44
CA THR A 86 0.88 -23.34 9.09
C THR A 86 0.23 -22.36 8.14
N ALA A 87 0.94 -21.30 7.76
CA ALA A 87 0.45 -20.25 6.90
C ALA A 87 0.71 -20.53 5.42
N ASN A 88 -0.20 -20.09 4.55
CA ASN A 88 0.04 -20.05 3.11
C ASN A 88 0.91 -18.85 2.72
N ALA A 89 0.69 -17.73 3.38
CA ALA A 89 1.48 -16.52 3.19
C ALA A 89 1.60 -15.71 4.48
N ILE A 90 2.66 -14.91 4.55
CA ILE A 90 2.96 -13.97 5.62
C ILE A 90 3.07 -12.58 5.00
N VAL A 91 2.26 -11.64 5.48
CA VAL A 91 2.29 -10.22 5.07
C VAL A 91 2.70 -9.39 6.27
N ILE A 92 3.77 -8.64 6.15
CA ILE A 92 4.38 -7.97 7.31
C ILE A 92 4.85 -6.54 7.02
N SER A 93 4.61 -5.67 7.99
CA SER A 93 5.27 -4.39 8.10
C SER A 93 6.67 -4.55 8.66
N SER A 94 7.70 -4.15 7.89
CA SER A 94 9.04 -4.06 8.43
C SER A 94 9.15 -2.98 9.51
N ASP A 95 8.39 -1.89 9.39
CA ASP A 95 8.38 -0.82 10.39
C ASP A 95 7.92 -1.34 11.76
N ALA A 96 6.91 -2.21 11.79
CA ALA A 96 6.44 -2.83 13.02
C ALA A 96 7.49 -3.79 13.62
N LEU A 97 8.12 -4.63 12.78
CA LEU A 97 9.07 -5.66 13.24
C LEU A 97 10.47 -5.12 13.54
N ILE A 98 10.81 -3.93 13.05
CA ILE A 98 12.14 -3.34 13.27
C ILE A 98 12.09 -2.24 14.32
N TYR A 99 11.15 -1.31 14.18
CA TYR A 99 11.08 -0.12 15.04
C TYR A 99 10.01 -0.24 16.12
N GLY A 100 8.93 -0.98 15.87
CA GLY A 100 7.74 -1.07 16.70
C GLY A 100 6.48 -0.58 16.01
N GLY A 101 6.59 0.24 14.96
CA GLY A 101 5.47 0.79 14.19
C GLY A 101 5.86 2.01 13.37
N LEU A 102 4.90 2.61 12.69
CA LEU A 102 5.13 3.77 11.82
C LEU A 102 5.65 4.98 12.60
N VAL A 103 5.03 5.33 13.73
CA VAL A 103 5.48 6.46 14.56
C VAL A 103 6.84 6.17 15.18
N ASP A 104 7.06 4.93 15.62
CA ASP A 104 8.36 4.52 16.17
C ASP A 104 9.48 4.66 15.13
N SER A 105 9.21 4.34 13.85
CA SER A 105 10.21 4.53 12.78
C SER A 105 10.64 6.00 12.61
N ARG A 106 9.76 6.94 12.97
CA ARG A 106 10.01 8.40 12.89
C ARG A 106 10.69 8.96 14.13
N THR A 107 10.59 8.27 15.27
CA THR A 107 10.97 8.83 16.59
C THR A 107 12.06 8.05 17.32
N HIS A 108 12.44 6.85 16.87
CA HIS A 108 13.39 5.98 17.56
C HIS A 108 14.78 6.59 17.77
N GLN A 109 15.44 6.06 18.80
CA GLN A 109 16.84 6.33 19.10
C GLN A 109 17.68 5.03 19.09
N LEU A 110 17.19 4.00 18.39
CA LEU A 110 17.80 2.68 18.34
C LEU A 110 19.19 2.77 17.70
N PRO A 111 20.18 2.02 18.19
CA PRO A 111 21.47 1.90 17.56
C PRO A 111 21.41 0.97 16.32
N GLN A 112 22.39 1.09 15.45
CA GLN A 112 22.42 0.38 14.16
C GLN A 112 22.44 -1.15 14.31
N ASP A 113 23.15 -1.68 15.29
CA ASP A 113 23.25 -3.13 15.54
C ASP A 113 21.88 -3.77 15.86
N ILE A 114 21.05 -3.09 16.63
CA ILE A 114 19.66 -3.53 16.91
C ILE A 114 18.83 -3.52 15.63
N LEU A 115 18.90 -2.45 14.84
CA LEU A 115 18.17 -2.35 13.56
C LEU A 115 18.61 -3.44 12.58
N THR A 116 19.92 -3.66 12.46
CA THR A 116 20.50 -4.71 11.61
C THR A 116 20.03 -6.09 12.06
N SER A 117 20.16 -6.40 13.36
CA SER A 117 19.72 -7.70 13.90
C SER A 117 18.24 -7.97 13.65
N ARG A 118 17.37 -6.96 13.80
CA ARG A 118 15.94 -7.10 13.53
C ARG A 118 15.65 -7.25 12.04
N ALA A 119 16.35 -6.53 11.16
CA ALA A 119 16.24 -6.71 9.71
C ALA A 119 16.67 -8.13 9.28
N GLU A 120 17.77 -8.65 9.83
CA GLU A 120 18.24 -10.02 9.56
C GLU A 120 17.22 -11.09 9.97
N ARG A 121 16.45 -10.87 11.05
CA ARG A 121 15.34 -11.77 11.41
C ARG A 121 14.28 -11.84 10.30
N LEU A 122 13.95 -10.71 9.65
CA LEU A 122 13.01 -10.69 8.54
C LEU A 122 13.56 -11.45 7.33
N LEU A 123 14.85 -11.27 7.03
CA LEU A 123 15.52 -11.98 5.93
C LEU A 123 15.50 -13.50 6.11
N ASN A 124 15.33 -13.98 7.33
CA ASN A 124 15.34 -15.40 7.66
C ASN A 124 13.94 -16.00 7.91
N LEU A 125 12.85 -15.31 7.59
CA LEU A 125 11.49 -15.80 7.89
C LEU A 125 11.15 -17.13 7.23
N LYS A 126 11.58 -17.38 5.99
CA LYS A 126 11.35 -18.67 5.32
C LYS A 126 12.02 -19.84 6.05
N SER A 127 13.10 -19.60 6.80
CA SER A 127 13.77 -20.64 7.59
C SER A 127 12.98 -21.11 8.82
N LEU A 128 11.91 -20.40 9.20
CA LEU A 128 11.05 -20.78 10.32
C LEU A 128 10.17 -22.02 10.03
N GLY A 129 10.15 -22.50 8.80
CA GLY A 129 9.44 -23.71 8.37
C GLY A 129 8.13 -23.42 7.65
N GLY A 130 7.57 -24.46 6.97
CA GLY A 130 6.31 -24.38 6.24
C GLY A 130 6.41 -23.79 4.83
N ASP A 131 7.53 -23.15 4.48
CA ASP A 131 7.78 -22.48 3.19
C ASP A 131 6.63 -21.53 2.75
N PRO A 132 6.13 -20.63 3.62
CA PRO A 132 5.09 -19.69 3.25
C PRO A 132 5.61 -18.69 2.23
N LEU A 133 4.70 -18.13 1.44
CA LEU A 133 5.02 -16.92 0.67
C LEU A 133 5.25 -15.75 1.62
N VAL A 134 6.32 -14.98 1.43
CA VAL A 134 6.69 -13.87 2.30
C VAL A 134 6.58 -12.54 1.56
N TYR A 135 5.66 -11.71 2.02
CA TYR A 135 5.38 -10.38 1.49
C TYR A 135 5.73 -9.33 2.55
N VAL A 136 6.60 -8.42 2.18
CA VAL A 136 7.09 -7.38 3.09
C VAL A 136 6.73 -6.01 2.56
N PHE A 137 6.33 -5.11 3.42
CA PHE A 137 6.26 -3.70 3.10
C PHE A 137 7.05 -2.86 4.11
N THR A 138 7.61 -1.78 3.61
CA THR A 138 8.43 -0.82 4.36
C THR A 138 8.05 0.59 3.93
N THR A 139 8.35 1.59 4.76
CA THR A 139 8.07 2.98 4.43
C THR A 139 9.34 3.84 4.38
N ILE A 140 9.40 4.74 3.40
CA ILE A 140 10.33 5.87 3.46
C ILE A 140 9.67 6.93 4.33
N MET A 141 10.36 7.29 5.41
CA MET A 141 9.88 8.23 6.41
C MET A 141 9.47 9.56 5.79
N ARG A 142 8.27 10.03 6.11
CA ARG A 142 7.71 11.29 5.62
C ARG A 142 8.55 12.53 5.93
N SER A 143 8.22 13.61 5.26
CA SER A 143 8.76 14.94 5.51
C SER A 143 7.60 15.92 5.68
N PRO A 144 6.95 15.99 6.85
CA PRO A 144 5.73 16.75 7.03
C PRO A 144 5.99 18.24 6.95
N LYS A 145 5.05 18.98 6.32
CA LYS A 145 5.08 20.46 6.26
C LYS A 145 4.79 21.08 7.64
N ALA A 146 3.90 20.46 8.38
CA ALA A 146 3.56 20.83 9.73
C ALA A 146 3.17 19.56 10.48
N SER A 147 3.76 19.34 11.62
CA SER A 147 3.47 18.21 12.49
C SER A 147 4.01 18.48 13.89
N SER A 148 3.54 17.71 14.84
CA SER A 148 3.95 17.84 16.24
C SER A 148 4.02 16.47 16.92
N ALA A 149 4.67 16.42 18.07
CA ALA A 149 4.62 15.26 18.94
C ALA A 149 3.14 14.87 19.26
N PRO A 150 2.85 13.57 19.45
CA PRO A 150 3.81 12.48 19.60
C PRO A 150 4.23 11.80 18.27
N VAL A 151 3.61 12.12 17.12
CA VAL A 151 3.85 11.41 15.84
C VAL A 151 5.14 11.81 15.15
N GLU A 152 5.81 12.84 15.65
CA GLU A 152 7.15 13.30 15.25
C GLU A 152 7.99 13.61 16.50
N PRO A 153 9.33 13.68 16.41
CA PRO A 153 10.16 14.18 17.50
C PRO A 153 9.73 15.57 18.00
N ALA A 154 9.83 15.81 19.29
CA ALA A 154 9.30 17.02 19.95
C ALA A 154 9.76 18.35 19.29
N TYR A 155 10.96 18.38 18.72
CA TYR A 155 11.47 19.58 18.04
C TYR A 155 10.71 19.96 16.75
N TYR A 156 9.87 19.07 16.21
CA TYR A 156 9.03 19.41 15.05
C TYR A 156 7.98 20.46 15.37
N ALA A 157 7.55 20.59 16.62
CA ALA A 157 6.62 21.64 17.04
C ALA A 157 7.16 23.05 16.74
N GLU A 158 8.46 23.24 16.89
CA GLU A 158 9.15 24.51 16.63
C GLU A 158 9.77 24.57 15.24
N TRP A 159 10.43 23.49 14.81
CA TRP A 159 11.28 23.48 13.62
C TRP A 159 10.68 22.80 12.40
N GLY A 160 9.53 22.11 12.52
CA GLY A 160 8.93 21.29 11.46
C GLY A 160 8.82 22.01 10.11
N PRO A 161 8.19 23.19 9.99
CA PRO A 161 8.09 23.92 8.71
C PRO A 161 9.44 24.27 8.11
N LYS A 162 10.43 24.64 8.94
CA LYS A 162 11.79 24.98 8.48
C LYS A 162 12.56 23.73 8.05
N LEU A 163 12.41 22.61 8.76
CA LEU A 163 12.97 21.33 8.38
C LEU A 163 12.40 20.82 7.06
N PHE A 164 11.09 20.98 6.85
CA PHE A 164 10.46 20.67 5.56
C PHE A 164 11.06 21.53 4.45
N ARG A 165 11.08 22.87 4.65
CA ARG A 165 11.61 23.80 3.64
C ARG A 165 13.09 23.53 3.34
N MET A 166 13.89 23.22 4.36
CA MET A 166 15.29 22.82 4.17
C MET A 166 15.39 21.57 3.29
N GLY A 167 14.55 20.55 3.55
CA GLY A 167 14.51 19.33 2.74
C GLY A 167 14.13 19.59 1.29
N VAL A 168 13.13 20.45 1.03
CA VAL A 168 12.78 20.91 -0.33
C VAL A 168 13.98 21.53 -1.05
N LEU A 169 14.70 22.40 -0.38
CA LEU A 169 15.84 23.11 -0.98
C LEU A 169 17.05 22.19 -1.19
N GLU A 170 17.25 21.21 -0.31
CA GLU A 170 18.28 20.19 -0.45
C GLU A 170 17.98 19.23 -1.61
N ASP A 171 16.73 18.89 -1.84
CA ASP A 171 16.31 18.07 -2.97
C ASP A 171 16.49 18.82 -4.30
N LYS A 172 16.06 20.10 -4.37
CA LYS A 172 16.31 20.97 -5.52
C LYS A 172 17.82 21.18 -5.79
N LEU A 173 18.63 21.25 -4.74
CA LEU A 173 20.08 21.36 -4.88
C LEU A 173 20.68 20.08 -5.51
N ASP A 174 20.21 18.93 -5.07
CA ASP A 174 20.64 17.62 -5.58
C ASP A 174 20.27 17.46 -7.07
N LEU A 175 19.08 17.92 -7.46
CA LEU A 175 18.58 17.94 -8.83
C LEU A 175 19.18 19.05 -9.71
N LYS A 176 19.96 19.97 -9.13
CA LYS A 176 20.52 21.17 -9.80
C LYS A 176 19.45 22.18 -10.26
N GLU A 177 18.27 22.17 -9.62
CA GLU A 177 17.12 23.03 -9.92
C GLU A 177 16.98 24.22 -8.95
N ILE A 178 17.90 24.33 -7.99
CA ILE A 178 17.87 25.38 -6.98
C ILE A 178 18.30 26.74 -7.55
N SER A 179 17.48 27.77 -7.38
CA SER A 179 17.81 29.16 -7.73
C SER A 179 18.86 29.77 -6.80
N ARG A 180 19.48 30.89 -7.24
CA ARG A 180 20.43 31.63 -6.40
C ARG A 180 19.80 32.14 -5.10
N LYS A 181 18.52 32.57 -5.15
CA LYS A 181 17.77 33.03 -3.97
C LYS A 181 17.54 31.88 -2.99
N GLU A 182 17.09 30.74 -3.51
CA GLU A 182 16.83 29.54 -2.69
C GLU A 182 18.12 28.97 -2.08
N ARG A 183 19.25 29.06 -2.77
CA ARG A 183 20.54 28.63 -2.22
C ARG A 183 20.96 29.50 -1.01
N LYS A 184 20.71 30.82 -1.08
CA LYS A 184 20.93 31.73 0.06
C LYS A 184 19.99 31.41 1.22
N GLU A 185 18.71 31.12 0.92
CA GLU A 185 17.71 30.68 1.91
C GLU A 185 18.15 29.40 2.60
N LEU A 186 18.60 28.38 1.84
CA LEU A 186 19.12 27.12 2.40
C LEU A 186 20.28 27.37 3.37
N SER A 187 21.21 28.24 3.00
CA SER A 187 22.33 28.58 3.87
C SER A 187 21.86 29.26 5.16
N GLY A 188 20.84 30.10 5.08
CA GLY A 188 20.22 30.73 6.25
C GLY A 188 19.55 29.71 7.17
N LEU A 189 18.73 28.81 6.61
CA LEU A 189 18.04 27.74 7.37
C LEU A 189 19.04 26.83 8.10
N LYS A 190 20.16 26.48 7.46
CA LYS A 190 21.23 25.65 8.08
C LYS A 190 21.91 26.35 9.28
N VAL A 191 21.93 27.67 9.30
CA VAL A 191 22.45 28.43 10.45
C VAL A 191 21.39 28.60 11.53
N GLU A 192 20.12 28.76 11.13
CA GLU A 192 19.00 29.04 12.03
C GLU A 192 18.55 27.80 12.81
N ILE A 193 18.43 26.65 12.15
CA ILE A 193 17.99 25.41 12.79
C ILE A 193 19.14 24.87 13.66
N PRO A 194 18.90 24.56 14.95
CA PRO A 194 19.94 24.05 15.82
C PRO A 194 20.65 22.82 15.24
N GLN A 195 21.97 22.78 15.33
CA GLN A 195 22.78 21.69 14.77
C GLN A 195 22.34 20.32 15.32
N ALA A 196 22.07 20.23 16.63
CA ALA A 196 21.60 18.99 17.26
C ALA A 196 20.29 18.44 16.63
N VAL A 197 19.38 19.34 16.22
CA VAL A 197 18.14 18.97 15.54
C VAL A 197 18.43 18.41 14.13
N GLN A 198 19.32 19.06 13.39
CA GLN A 198 19.71 18.60 12.06
C GLN A 198 20.42 17.25 12.14
N GLU A 199 21.33 17.05 13.08
CA GLU A 199 22.09 15.82 13.30
C GLU A 199 21.18 14.65 13.73
N ASP A 200 20.27 14.86 14.68
CA ASP A 200 19.32 13.84 15.11
C ASP A 200 18.43 13.38 13.95
N ARG A 201 17.87 14.34 13.19
CA ARG A 201 17.07 14.05 12.00
C ARG A 201 17.86 13.27 10.94
N ALA A 202 19.08 13.74 10.61
CA ALA A 202 19.92 13.12 9.59
C ALA A 202 20.32 11.70 10.00
N ARG A 203 20.74 11.50 11.26
CA ARG A 203 21.11 10.19 11.81
C ARG A 203 19.96 9.20 11.69
N ARG A 204 18.76 9.55 12.15
CA ARG A 204 17.59 8.64 12.12
C ARG A 204 17.25 8.26 10.68
N ARG A 205 17.16 9.24 9.77
CA ARG A 205 16.87 8.98 8.36
C ARG A 205 17.92 8.10 7.69
N SER A 206 19.21 8.35 7.98
CA SER A 206 20.29 7.52 7.44
C SER A 206 20.21 6.08 7.93
N LEU A 207 19.87 5.86 9.20
CA LEU A 207 19.68 4.52 9.76
C LEU A 207 18.48 3.81 9.11
N ASN A 208 17.36 4.52 8.92
CA ASN A 208 16.18 3.94 8.26
C ASN A 208 16.46 3.54 6.82
N ILE A 209 17.14 4.40 6.05
CA ILE A 209 17.53 4.09 4.68
C ILE A 209 18.46 2.88 4.63
N ALA A 210 19.52 2.85 5.46
CA ALA A 210 20.42 1.71 5.53
C ALA A 210 19.68 0.40 5.91
N THR A 211 18.67 0.49 6.78
CA THR A 211 17.83 -0.66 7.13
C THR A 211 16.97 -1.10 5.95
N THR A 212 16.38 -0.16 5.19
CA THR A 212 15.63 -0.49 3.97
C THR A 212 16.53 -1.10 2.91
N GLU A 213 17.78 -0.62 2.76
CA GLU A 213 18.78 -1.23 1.86
C GLU A 213 19.06 -2.70 2.23
N LEU A 214 19.14 -3.04 3.53
CA LEU A 214 19.28 -4.44 3.96
C LEU A 214 18.09 -5.30 3.52
N LEU A 215 16.87 -4.76 3.55
CA LEU A 215 15.68 -5.51 3.13
C LEU A 215 15.69 -5.85 1.63
N LEU A 216 16.40 -5.09 0.79
CA LEU A 216 16.55 -5.42 -0.63
C LEU A 216 17.20 -6.79 -0.84
N HIS A 217 18.12 -7.20 0.04
CA HIS A 217 18.71 -8.53 0.00
C HIS A 217 17.70 -9.67 0.16
N GLY A 218 16.54 -9.40 0.78
CA GLY A 218 15.45 -10.37 0.85
C GLY A 218 14.82 -10.66 -0.51
N VAL A 219 14.78 -9.68 -1.41
CA VAL A 219 14.33 -9.82 -2.80
C VAL A 219 15.39 -10.54 -3.63
N GLU A 220 16.66 -10.15 -3.50
CA GLU A 220 17.81 -10.74 -4.23
C GLU A 220 17.95 -12.23 -3.91
N SER A 221 17.91 -12.59 -2.64
CA SER A 221 18.05 -13.97 -2.16
C SER A 221 16.81 -14.84 -2.38
N GLY A 222 15.65 -14.25 -2.74
CA GLY A 222 14.37 -14.93 -2.85
C GLY A 222 13.71 -15.26 -1.51
N ASN A 223 14.21 -14.70 -0.40
CA ASN A 223 13.58 -14.83 0.92
C ASN A 223 12.27 -14.03 1.02
N PHE A 224 12.16 -12.93 0.25
CA PHE A 224 10.90 -12.24 0.04
C PHE A 224 10.35 -12.57 -1.35
N ASP A 225 9.08 -12.95 -1.40
CA ASP A 225 8.37 -13.16 -2.65
C ASP A 225 7.95 -11.82 -3.28
N TYR A 226 7.77 -10.80 -2.43
CA TYR A 226 7.49 -9.43 -2.87
C TYR A 226 7.82 -8.40 -1.79
N LEU A 227 8.32 -7.25 -2.22
CA LEU A 227 8.60 -6.10 -1.37
C LEU A 227 7.90 -4.85 -1.91
N LEU A 228 7.09 -4.19 -1.07
CA LEU A 228 6.56 -2.86 -1.33
C LEU A 228 7.33 -1.80 -0.55
N ILE A 229 7.73 -0.73 -1.20
CA ILE A 229 8.32 0.44 -0.56
C ILE A 229 7.36 1.61 -0.75
N GLY A 230 6.67 1.96 0.32
CA GLY A 230 5.75 3.10 0.36
C GLY A 230 6.49 4.40 0.65
N ARG A 231 6.07 5.48 0.03
CA ARG A 231 6.53 6.83 0.32
C ARG A 231 5.47 7.50 1.18
N ASP A 232 5.75 7.58 2.47
CA ASP A 232 4.84 8.19 3.43
C ASP A 232 4.84 9.72 3.22
N ASP A 233 3.68 10.33 2.95
CA ASP A 233 3.47 11.75 2.66
C ASP A 233 4.49 12.32 1.65
N THR A 234 4.25 12.14 0.36
CA THR A 234 5.14 12.65 -0.67
C THR A 234 4.84 14.10 -1.05
N ALA A 235 5.85 14.75 -1.65
CA ALA A 235 5.73 16.04 -2.31
C ALA A 235 6.75 16.11 -3.45
N PRO A 236 6.49 16.89 -4.51
CA PRO A 236 7.38 16.99 -5.68
C PRO A 236 8.84 17.28 -5.33
N TYR A 237 9.05 18.00 -4.23
CA TYR A 237 10.38 18.23 -3.63
C TYR A 237 10.27 18.02 -2.13
N SER A 238 11.07 17.12 -1.59
CA SER A 238 11.16 16.88 -0.15
C SER A 238 12.36 16.00 0.18
N GLN A 239 12.68 15.87 1.45
CA GLN A 239 13.68 14.91 1.88
C GLN A 239 13.25 13.46 1.58
N ALA A 240 11.97 13.13 1.73
CA ALA A 240 11.43 11.82 1.38
C ALA A 240 11.58 11.55 -0.12
N HIS A 241 11.25 12.52 -1.00
CA HIS A 241 11.46 12.41 -2.44
C HIS A 241 12.93 12.20 -2.82
N LYS A 242 13.86 12.95 -2.20
CA LYS A 242 15.30 12.77 -2.40
C LYS A 242 15.77 11.37 -2.02
N GLU A 243 15.29 10.83 -0.90
CA GLU A 243 15.63 9.48 -0.44
C GLU A 243 15.02 8.41 -1.34
N ALA A 244 13.76 8.58 -1.76
CA ALA A 244 13.09 7.68 -2.71
C ALA A 244 13.86 7.58 -4.03
N ARG A 245 14.32 8.70 -4.61
CA ARG A 245 15.14 8.69 -5.84
C ARG A 245 16.46 7.94 -5.67
N LYS A 246 17.09 8.02 -4.51
CA LYS A 246 18.31 7.24 -4.21
C LYS A 246 18.02 5.75 -4.13
N MET A 247 16.93 5.40 -3.45
CA MET A 247 16.49 4.01 -3.33
C MET A 247 16.07 3.44 -4.69
N ASP A 248 15.40 4.23 -5.54
CA ASP A 248 15.03 3.83 -6.90
C ASP A 248 16.24 3.39 -7.74
N ILE A 249 17.40 4.03 -7.55
CA ILE A 249 18.64 3.63 -8.23
C ILE A 249 19.06 2.22 -7.81
N LEU A 250 18.96 1.89 -6.53
CA LEU A 250 19.35 0.58 -5.99
C LEU A 250 18.42 -0.53 -6.46
N VAL A 251 17.11 -0.23 -6.57
CA VAL A 251 16.14 -1.25 -7.00
C VAL A 251 16.08 -1.49 -8.51
N ARG A 252 16.76 -0.69 -9.33
CA ARG A 252 16.74 -0.86 -10.80
C ARG A 252 17.28 -2.19 -11.27
N GLU A 253 18.23 -2.74 -10.54
CA GLU A 253 18.88 -4.03 -10.84
C GLU A 253 18.08 -5.23 -10.28
N LEU A 254 17.04 -4.97 -9.47
CA LEU A 254 16.21 -6.01 -8.88
C LEU A 254 15.04 -6.42 -9.81
N PRO A 255 14.53 -7.65 -9.67
CA PRO A 255 13.38 -8.12 -10.42
C PRO A 255 12.14 -7.24 -10.19
N LYS A 256 11.73 -6.47 -11.20
CA LYS A 256 10.61 -5.51 -11.09
C LYS A 256 9.27 -6.17 -10.76
N GLU A 257 9.12 -7.44 -11.03
CA GLU A 257 7.97 -8.24 -10.65
C GLU A 257 7.92 -8.59 -9.16
N LYS A 258 9.01 -8.34 -8.42
CA LYS A 258 9.14 -8.64 -6.98
C LYS A 258 9.28 -7.41 -6.10
N ILE A 259 9.38 -6.22 -6.68
CA ILE A 259 9.54 -4.99 -5.91
C ILE A 259 8.82 -3.84 -6.59
N ARG A 260 8.16 -2.99 -5.79
CA ARG A 260 7.51 -1.78 -6.27
C ARG A 260 7.66 -0.62 -5.30
N PHE A 261 7.63 0.57 -5.90
CA PHE A 261 7.64 1.85 -5.23
C PHE A 261 6.41 2.64 -5.60
N PHE A 262 5.70 3.23 -4.63
CA PHE A 262 4.65 4.21 -4.91
C PHE A 262 4.29 5.04 -3.67
N SER A 263 3.42 6.03 -3.85
CA SER A 263 2.99 6.93 -2.79
C SER A 263 2.06 6.22 -1.79
N GLY A 264 2.17 6.58 -0.51
CA GLY A 264 1.33 6.08 0.57
C GLY A 264 2.02 5.09 1.50
N ALA A 265 1.37 4.81 2.62
CA ALA A 265 1.83 3.90 3.66
C ALA A 265 0.71 2.99 4.17
N ASP A 266 -0.47 3.54 4.41
CA ASP A 266 -1.55 2.86 5.13
C ASP A 266 -2.19 1.70 4.35
N GLN A 267 -2.23 1.79 3.01
CA GLN A 267 -2.81 0.78 2.12
C GLN A 267 -1.90 -0.43 1.87
N LEU A 268 -0.61 -0.35 2.19
CA LEU A 268 0.39 -1.35 1.79
C LEU A 268 0.06 -2.76 2.28
N GLY A 269 -0.43 -2.87 3.52
CA GLY A 269 -0.82 -4.15 4.10
C GLY A 269 -1.95 -4.82 3.33
N LEU A 270 -3.02 -4.08 3.02
CA LEU A 270 -4.16 -4.61 2.26
C LEU A 270 -3.77 -4.98 0.82
N LEU A 271 -2.93 -4.19 0.17
CA LEU A 271 -2.43 -4.52 -1.17
C LEU A 271 -1.67 -5.85 -1.17
N LEU A 272 -0.81 -6.07 -0.20
CA LEU A 272 -0.06 -7.33 -0.11
C LEU A 272 -0.92 -8.52 0.33
N LEU A 273 -1.92 -8.33 1.18
CA LEU A 273 -2.90 -9.36 1.50
C LEU A 273 -3.68 -9.78 0.25
N SER A 274 -4.15 -8.82 -0.55
CA SER A 274 -4.81 -9.09 -1.83
C SER A 274 -3.89 -9.84 -2.80
N ARG A 275 -2.62 -9.40 -2.93
CA ARG A 275 -1.62 -10.09 -3.74
C ARG A 275 -1.36 -11.51 -3.27
N ALA A 276 -1.23 -11.72 -1.96
CA ALA A 276 -1.04 -13.04 -1.37
C ALA A 276 -2.21 -13.97 -1.69
N ALA A 277 -3.44 -13.47 -1.53
CA ALA A 277 -4.66 -14.19 -1.88
C ALA A 277 -4.68 -14.58 -3.35
N SER A 278 -4.46 -13.63 -4.26
CA SER A 278 -4.38 -13.87 -5.71
C SER A 278 -3.33 -14.93 -6.05
N ARG A 279 -2.16 -14.86 -5.42
CA ARG A 279 -1.09 -15.83 -5.66
C ARG A 279 -1.41 -17.23 -5.16
N VAL A 280 -2.01 -17.34 -3.97
CA VAL A 280 -2.42 -18.62 -3.39
C VAL A 280 -3.57 -19.24 -4.17
N SER A 281 -4.51 -18.43 -4.67
CA SER A 281 -5.62 -18.90 -5.53
C SER A 281 -5.23 -19.15 -6.99
N TYR A 282 -4.01 -18.77 -7.40
CA TYR A 282 -3.58 -18.81 -8.81
C TYR A 282 -4.45 -17.96 -9.74
N GLU A 283 -4.97 -16.83 -9.23
CA GLU A 283 -5.83 -15.90 -9.95
C GLU A 283 -5.11 -14.57 -10.21
N ILE A 284 -5.42 -13.94 -11.34
CA ILE A 284 -4.94 -12.60 -11.68
C ILE A 284 -6.17 -11.77 -12.06
N PRO A 285 -6.75 -11.01 -11.12
CA PRO A 285 -7.92 -10.18 -11.39
C PRO A 285 -7.63 -9.14 -12.47
N MET A 286 -8.49 -9.07 -13.49
CA MET A 286 -8.41 -8.07 -14.54
C MET A 286 -9.24 -6.85 -14.15
N VAL A 287 -8.60 -5.67 -14.07
CA VAL A 287 -9.26 -4.45 -13.60
C VAL A 287 -9.36 -3.43 -14.74
N TYR A 288 -10.58 -3.04 -15.08
CA TYR A 288 -10.85 -1.92 -15.98
C TYR A 288 -10.95 -0.65 -15.15
N VAL A 289 -10.13 0.35 -15.47
CA VAL A 289 -10.14 1.64 -14.76
C VAL A 289 -10.88 2.66 -15.61
N ASP A 290 -11.83 3.35 -14.98
CA ASP A 290 -12.57 4.45 -15.59
C ASP A 290 -12.45 5.70 -14.70
N PHE A 291 -12.11 6.83 -15.31
CA PHE A 291 -11.91 8.08 -14.59
C PHE A 291 -13.08 9.03 -14.86
N ALA A 292 -13.44 9.81 -13.84
CA ALA A 292 -14.37 10.91 -14.01
C ALA A 292 -13.88 11.86 -15.11
N GLU A 293 -14.80 12.55 -15.78
CA GLU A 293 -14.46 13.47 -16.86
C GLU A 293 -13.67 14.70 -16.37
N GLY A 294 -13.17 15.50 -17.29
CA GLY A 294 -12.29 16.61 -17.04
C GLY A 294 -10.82 16.18 -17.12
N LYS A 295 -10.03 16.50 -16.13
CA LYS A 295 -8.64 16.05 -16.02
C LYS A 295 -8.53 14.53 -15.79
N GLY A 296 -9.50 13.93 -15.13
CA GLY A 296 -9.57 12.49 -14.96
C GLY A 296 -8.25 11.89 -14.49
N GLY A 297 -7.70 10.95 -15.27
CA GLY A 297 -6.46 10.25 -14.97
C GLY A 297 -5.19 11.13 -14.86
N GLU A 298 -5.19 12.34 -15.42
CA GLU A 298 -4.10 13.32 -15.32
C GLU A 298 -4.12 14.09 -13.98
N THR A 299 -5.10 13.85 -13.12
CA THR A 299 -5.16 14.45 -11.79
C THR A 299 -4.01 13.94 -10.94
N ILE A 300 -3.28 14.84 -10.28
CA ILE A 300 -2.29 14.50 -9.24
C ILE A 300 -3.00 14.69 -7.90
N PRO A 301 -3.30 13.59 -7.17
CA PRO A 301 -3.99 13.69 -5.89
C PRO A 301 -3.19 14.48 -4.85
N ALA A 302 -3.88 15.06 -3.87
CA ALA A 302 -3.20 15.62 -2.71
C ALA A 302 -2.32 14.53 -2.06
N TYR A 303 -1.10 14.92 -1.67
CA TYR A 303 -0.11 14.04 -1.03
C TYR A 303 0.53 12.96 -1.92
N GLU A 304 0.26 12.99 -3.22
CA GLU A 304 0.98 12.21 -4.22
C GLU A 304 1.87 13.10 -5.10
N ASP A 305 2.74 12.51 -5.87
CA ASP A 305 3.65 13.17 -6.80
C ASP A 305 3.52 12.63 -8.25
N ASP A 306 2.61 11.68 -8.44
CA ASP A 306 2.31 11.04 -9.73
C ASP A 306 0.84 11.26 -10.13
N GLU A 307 0.54 11.15 -11.42
CA GLU A 307 -0.83 11.15 -11.95
C GLU A 307 -1.61 9.92 -11.45
N ILE A 308 -2.90 10.09 -11.13
CA ILE A 308 -3.73 9.01 -10.59
C ILE A 308 -3.86 7.82 -11.57
N ALA A 309 -3.75 8.03 -12.88
CA ALA A 309 -3.74 6.94 -13.85
C ALA A 309 -2.54 6.00 -13.64
N PHE A 310 -1.37 6.57 -13.37
CA PHE A 310 -0.17 5.78 -13.06
C PHE A 310 -0.29 5.14 -11.67
N SER A 311 -0.67 5.92 -10.66
CA SER A 311 -0.83 5.44 -9.29
C SER A 311 -1.85 4.29 -9.20
N ALA A 312 -3.01 4.40 -9.86
CA ALA A 312 -4.01 3.33 -9.91
C ALA A 312 -3.47 2.03 -10.56
N ALA A 313 -2.74 2.16 -11.67
CA ALA A 313 -2.13 0.99 -12.32
C ALA A 313 -1.11 0.30 -11.41
N GLU A 314 -0.26 1.07 -10.73
CA GLU A 314 0.72 0.53 -9.78
C GLU A 314 0.04 -0.15 -8.58
N HIS A 315 -1.06 0.41 -8.05
CA HIS A 315 -1.85 -0.22 -6.98
C HIS A 315 -2.48 -1.55 -7.43
N ILE A 316 -3.05 -1.59 -8.65
CA ILE A 316 -3.60 -2.83 -9.23
C ILE A 316 -2.51 -3.90 -9.34
N HIS A 317 -1.35 -3.53 -9.86
CA HIS A 317 -0.21 -4.45 -9.95
C HIS A 317 0.26 -4.91 -8.57
N ALA A 318 0.39 -3.99 -7.62
CA ALA A 318 0.80 -4.31 -6.25
C ALA A 318 -0.19 -5.27 -5.56
N ALA A 319 -1.49 -5.11 -5.80
CA ALA A 319 -2.55 -5.99 -5.30
C ALA A 319 -2.60 -7.38 -5.98
N GLY A 320 -1.77 -7.64 -7.00
CA GLY A 320 -1.75 -8.91 -7.74
C GLY A 320 -2.69 -8.96 -8.94
N GLY A 321 -3.36 -7.86 -9.27
CA GLY A 321 -4.21 -7.74 -10.45
C GLY A 321 -3.47 -7.24 -11.70
N TRP A 322 -4.21 -7.10 -12.78
CA TRP A 322 -3.71 -6.59 -14.05
C TRP A 322 -4.68 -5.57 -14.67
N PRO A 323 -4.22 -4.35 -15.02
CA PRO A 323 -5.04 -3.37 -15.72
C PRO A 323 -5.44 -3.88 -17.11
N THR A 324 -6.70 -3.66 -17.52
CA THR A 324 -7.19 -4.02 -18.84
C THR A 324 -7.96 -2.88 -19.50
N ALA A 325 -7.73 -2.65 -20.78
CA ALA A 325 -8.56 -1.74 -21.58
C ALA A 325 -9.86 -2.40 -22.10
N ASN A 326 -10.04 -3.70 -21.88
CA ASN A 326 -11.19 -4.44 -22.37
C ASN A 326 -12.22 -4.68 -21.25
N LEU A 327 -13.23 -3.84 -21.19
CA LEU A 327 -14.32 -3.94 -20.21
C LEU A 327 -15.00 -5.33 -20.19
N ALA A 328 -15.13 -6.00 -21.36
CA ALA A 328 -15.77 -7.31 -21.40
C ALA A 328 -14.97 -8.38 -20.62
N ARG A 329 -13.65 -8.24 -20.57
CA ARG A 329 -12.74 -9.17 -19.85
C ARG A 329 -12.48 -8.75 -18.41
N ALA A 330 -12.95 -7.60 -17.98
CA ALA A 330 -12.71 -7.11 -16.65
C ALA A 330 -13.53 -7.91 -15.61
N ASP A 331 -12.86 -8.36 -14.57
CA ASP A 331 -13.47 -8.93 -13.37
C ASP A 331 -14.00 -7.83 -12.45
N LEU A 332 -13.33 -6.68 -12.44
CA LEU A 332 -13.66 -5.51 -11.64
C LEU A 332 -13.56 -4.23 -12.49
N VAL A 333 -14.50 -3.32 -12.32
CA VAL A 333 -14.40 -1.92 -12.76
C VAL A 333 -14.01 -1.07 -11.57
N LEU A 334 -12.88 -0.36 -11.67
CA LEU A 334 -12.46 0.67 -10.74
C LEU A 334 -12.86 2.03 -11.32
N ALA A 335 -13.95 2.60 -10.81
CA ALA A 335 -14.40 3.94 -11.16
C ALA A 335 -13.73 4.96 -10.23
N VAL A 336 -12.94 5.87 -10.80
CA VAL A 336 -12.13 6.83 -10.04
C VAL A 336 -12.77 8.21 -10.12
N ASN A 337 -13.31 8.70 -9.00
CA ASN A 337 -13.85 10.05 -8.90
C ASN A 337 -12.71 11.05 -8.70
N THR A 338 -12.53 11.95 -9.67
CA THR A 338 -11.53 13.02 -9.66
C THR A 338 -12.21 14.38 -9.76
N PRO A 339 -11.63 15.47 -9.24
CA PRO A 339 -12.16 16.81 -9.50
C PRO A 339 -12.03 17.14 -10.98
N PHE A 340 -13.03 17.85 -11.54
CA PHE A 340 -13.08 18.18 -12.98
C PHE A 340 -11.83 18.95 -13.46
N ASP A 341 -11.33 19.86 -12.64
CA ASP A 341 -10.14 20.68 -12.93
C ASP A 341 -8.81 20.00 -12.55
N GLY A 342 -8.86 18.82 -11.94
CA GLY A 342 -7.69 18.06 -11.47
C GLY A 342 -7.04 18.63 -10.21
N VAL A 343 -7.70 19.55 -9.50
CA VAL A 343 -7.16 20.18 -8.30
C VAL A 343 -7.82 19.62 -7.05
N THR A 344 -7.12 18.73 -6.36
CA THR A 344 -7.59 18.17 -5.10
C THR A 344 -7.35 19.14 -3.93
N VAL A 345 -8.32 19.24 -3.05
CA VAL A 345 -8.25 20.03 -1.81
C VAL A 345 -8.70 19.16 -0.63
N GLU A 346 -8.47 19.64 0.61
CA GLU A 346 -8.93 18.93 1.80
C GLU A 346 -10.46 18.77 1.84
N ALA A 347 -10.93 17.63 2.35
CA ALA A 347 -12.37 17.38 2.51
C ALA A 347 -13.05 18.37 3.47
N SER A 348 -12.29 18.97 4.40
CA SER A 348 -12.76 20.06 5.26
C SER A 348 -12.92 21.40 4.56
N ASN A 349 -12.50 21.51 3.28
CA ASN A 349 -12.63 22.75 2.50
C ASN A 349 -14.10 23.08 2.25
N GLN A 350 -14.45 24.37 2.32
CA GLN A 350 -15.81 24.86 2.08
C GLN A 350 -16.37 24.54 0.68
N LYS A 351 -15.50 24.19 -0.29
CA LYS A 351 -15.93 23.72 -1.62
C LYS A 351 -16.53 22.31 -1.59
N ASN A 352 -16.22 21.51 -0.58
CA ASN A 352 -16.79 20.17 -0.44
C ASN A 352 -18.23 20.25 0.08
N THR A 353 -19.13 20.66 -0.79
CA THR A 353 -20.57 20.77 -0.48
C THR A 353 -21.32 19.53 -0.95
N GLY A 354 -22.51 19.27 -0.37
CA GLY A 354 -23.40 18.22 -0.87
C GLY A 354 -24.15 18.60 -2.17
N THR A 355 -23.73 19.65 -2.88
CA THR A 355 -24.38 20.10 -4.11
C THR A 355 -24.00 19.20 -5.27
N ILE A 356 -24.99 18.46 -5.78
CA ILE A 356 -24.81 17.58 -6.94
C ILE A 356 -24.65 18.44 -8.18
N THR A 357 -23.58 18.17 -8.93
CA THR A 357 -23.25 18.84 -10.20
C THR A 357 -23.47 17.88 -11.37
N GLU A 358 -23.46 18.42 -12.60
CA GLU A 358 -23.50 17.60 -13.83
C GLU A 358 -22.37 16.56 -13.85
N HIS A 359 -21.19 16.95 -13.39
CA HIS A 359 -20.02 16.05 -13.24
C HIS A 359 -20.33 14.86 -12.30
N THR A 360 -20.93 15.15 -11.12
CA THR A 360 -21.34 14.10 -10.16
C THR A 360 -22.42 13.20 -10.77
N GLU A 361 -23.43 13.78 -11.44
CA GLU A 361 -24.50 13.01 -12.09
C GLU A 361 -23.97 12.06 -13.16
N LYS A 362 -23.06 12.55 -13.99
CA LYS A 362 -22.45 11.74 -15.06
C LYS A 362 -21.61 10.60 -14.48
N PHE A 363 -20.77 10.86 -13.49
CA PHE A 363 -19.98 9.81 -12.86
C PHE A 363 -20.85 8.71 -12.28
N VAL A 364 -21.91 9.06 -11.54
CA VAL A 364 -22.85 8.06 -10.98
C VAL A 364 -23.64 7.33 -12.08
N ALA A 365 -23.98 8.01 -13.17
CA ALA A 365 -24.61 7.36 -14.34
C ALA A 365 -23.69 6.31 -14.98
N ASP A 366 -22.40 6.59 -15.09
CA ASP A 366 -21.41 5.61 -15.60
C ASP A 366 -21.27 4.42 -14.65
N VAL A 367 -21.17 4.64 -13.35
CA VAL A 367 -21.19 3.57 -12.33
C VAL A 367 -22.44 2.69 -12.48
N LYS A 368 -23.64 3.30 -12.59
CA LYS A 368 -24.90 2.56 -12.80
C LYS A 368 -24.89 1.77 -14.10
N ARG A 369 -24.29 2.28 -15.16
CA ARG A 369 -24.14 1.59 -16.44
C ARG A 369 -23.34 0.31 -16.29
N TYR A 370 -22.21 0.34 -15.55
CA TYR A 370 -21.40 -0.84 -15.29
C TYR A 370 -22.12 -1.88 -14.44
N LEU A 371 -22.79 -1.44 -13.38
CA LEU A 371 -23.62 -2.33 -12.53
C LEU A 371 -24.73 -3.01 -13.34
N LYS A 372 -25.43 -2.28 -14.24
CA LYS A 372 -26.44 -2.85 -15.16
C LYS A 372 -25.86 -3.88 -16.12
N GLN A 373 -24.57 -3.77 -16.48
CA GLN A 373 -23.87 -4.76 -17.30
C GLN A 373 -23.40 -5.98 -16.50
N GLY A 374 -23.77 -6.06 -15.22
CA GLY A 374 -23.39 -7.16 -14.32
C GLY A 374 -21.93 -7.13 -13.88
N LYS A 375 -21.25 -5.97 -13.98
CA LYS A 375 -19.87 -5.82 -13.50
C LYS A 375 -19.84 -5.58 -12.00
N ALA A 376 -18.85 -6.18 -11.32
CA ALA A 376 -18.45 -5.72 -10.00
C ALA A 376 -17.82 -4.32 -10.16
N VAL A 377 -18.24 -3.35 -9.36
CA VAL A 377 -17.77 -1.96 -9.43
C VAL A 377 -17.25 -1.52 -8.09
N ALA A 378 -16.00 -1.08 -8.05
CA ALA A 378 -15.43 -0.36 -6.92
C ALA A 378 -15.31 1.14 -7.28
N VAL A 379 -15.53 2.00 -6.30
CA VAL A 379 -15.35 3.44 -6.44
C VAL A 379 -14.13 3.87 -5.63
N ALA A 380 -13.18 4.54 -6.29
CA ALA A 380 -12.09 5.26 -5.64
C ALA A 380 -12.42 6.75 -5.66
N ASP A 381 -12.76 7.32 -4.51
CA ASP A 381 -13.07 8.73 -4.37
C ASP A 381 -11.83 9.50 -3.93
N ILE A 382 -11.17 10.14 -4.90
CA ILE A 382 -9.94 10.92 -4.67
C ILE A 382 -10.15 12.42 -4.95
N ALA A 383 -11.39 12.84 -5.10
CA ALA A 383 -11.69 14.25 -5.38
C ALA A 383 -11.27 15.19 -4.25
N TYR A 384 -11.24 14.67 -3.01
CA TYR A 384 -10.79 15.41 -1.84
C TYR A 384 -9.78 14.60 -1.03
N GLY A 385 -8.78 15.26 -0.45
CA GLY A 385 -7.88 14.66 0.52
C GLY A 385 -8.54 14.53 1.90
N ASN A 386 -8.20 13.48 2.64
CA ASN A 386 -8.70 13.23 4.00
C ASN A 386 -10.22 13.16 4.14
N GLY A 387 -10.92 12.60 3.15
CA GLY A 387 -12.35 12.40 3.22
C GLY A 387 -13.02 12.22 1.87
N ALA A 388 -14.34 12.12 1.89
CA ALA A 388 -15.15 11.86 0.73
C ALA A 388 -15.60 13.15 0.03
N ASP A 389 -15.98 13.02 -1.26
CA ASP A 389 -16.79 14.00 -1.97
C ASP A 389 -18.24 13.90 -1.46
N ASN A 390 -18.68 14.92 -0.73
CA ASN A 390 -20.04 14.96 -0.14
C ASN A 390 -21.13 14.90 -1.20
N ALA A 391 -20.93 15.46 -2.39
CA ALA A 391 -21.88 15.41 -3.48
C ALA A 391 -21.98 13.99 -4.06
N LEU A 392 -20.85 13.31 -4.25
CA LEU A 392 -20.83 11.92 -4.72
C LEU A 392 -21.50 11.00 -3.72
N VAL A 393 -21.11 11.04 -2.44
CA VAL A 393 -21.71 10.19 -1.40
C VAL A 393 -23.22 10.39 -1.37
N ARG A 394 -23.69 11.65 -1.33
CA ARG A 394 -25.10 11.97 -1.37
C ARG A 394 -25.79 11.35 -2.59
N LYS A 395 -25.23 11.52 -3.79
CA LYS A 395 -25.82 11.01 -5.03
C LYS A 395 -25.87 9.49 -5.07
N LEU A 396 -24.83 8.80 -4.58
CA LEU A 396 -24.80 7.33 -4.50
C LEU A 396 -25.93 6.79 -3.61
N PHE A 397 -26.23 7.45 -2.50
CA PHE A 397 -27.34 7.08 -1.63
C PHE A 397 -28.71 7.43 -2.24
N GLU A 398 -28.88 8.62 -2.82
CA GLU A 398 -30.14 9.04 -3.48
C GLU A 398 -30.53 8.09 -4.63
N GLU A 399 -29.56 7.52 -5.32
CA GLU A 399 -29.78 6.60 -6.46
C GLU A 399 -29.76 5.11 -6.05
N GLU A 400 -29.66 4.81 -4.75
CA GLU A 400 -29.58 3.43 -4.21
C GLU A 400 -28.44 2.60 -4.87
N VAL A 401 -27.29 3.24 -5.11
CA VAL A 401 -26.11 2.64 -5.74
C VAL A 401 -25.10 2.17 -4.70
N ALA A 402 -24.99 2.88 -3.58
CA ALA A 402 -23.97 2.64 -2.57
C ALA A 402 -23.88 1.17 -2.12
N GLU A 403 -25.04 0.53 -1.85
CA GLU A 403 -25.13 -0.86 -1.40
C GLU A 403 -24.82 -1.90 -2.49
N LYS A 404 -24.75 -1.48 -3.77
CA LYS A 404 -24.47 -2.34 -4.92
C LYS A 404 -22.99 -2.33 -5.32
N LEU A 405 -22.19 -1.44 -4.73
CA LEU A 405 -20.77 -1.37 -5.00
C LEU A 405 -20.06 -2.57 -4.37
N ALA A 406 -19.07 -3.09 -5.09
CA ALA A 406 -18.15 -4.09 -4.54
C ALA A 406 -17.25 -3.50 -3.45
N ALA A 407 -16.87 -2.22 -3.60
CA ALA A 407 -16.11 -1.47 -2.61
C ALA A 407 -16.26 0.04 -2.84
N TYR A 408 -16.05 0.81 -1.79
CA TYR A 408 -15.86 2.25 -1.83
C TYR A 408 -14.66 2.63 -0.97
N GLY A 409 -13.71 3.30 -1.58
CA GLY A 409 -12.51 3.79 -0.90
C GLY A 409 -12.32 5.28 -1.14
N LEU A 410 -11.75 5.97 -0.15
CA LEU A 410 -11.44 7.39 -0.25
C LEU A 410 -9.95 7.66 -0.02
N SER A 411 -9.52 8.86 -0.42
CA SER A 411 -8.19 9.37 -0.11
C SER A 411 -8.11 9.64 1.40
N LEU A 412 -7.51 8.71 2.13
CA LEU A 412 -7.25 8.86 3.56
C LEU A 412 -5.78 9.14 3.79
N ILE A 413 -5.50 10.24 4.48
CA ILE A 413 -4.22 10.48 5.12
C ILE A 413 -4.50 10.73 6.59
N HIS A 414 -3.94 9.88 7.44
CA HIS A 414 -3.86 10.01 8.89
C HIS A 414 -5.05 10.70 9.58
N ILE A 415 -6.01 9.93 9.95
CA ILE A 415 -6.90 10.32 11.04
C ILE A 415 -6.27 9.89 12.36
#